data_9a89c607b3431b6ec3b7d79983b1997c
#
_entry.id   9a89c607b3431b6ec3b7d79983b1997c
#
_cell.length_a   1.000
_cell.length_b   1.000
_cell.length_c   1.000
_cell.angle_alpha   90.00
_cell.angle_beta   90.00
_cell.angle_gamma   90.00
#
_symmetry.space_group_name_H-M   'P 1'
#
loop_
_entity.id
_entity.type
_entity.pdbx_description
1 polymer ?
#
loop_
_entity_poly.entity_id
_entity_poly.type
_entity_poly.pdbx_seq_one_letter_code
_entity_poly.pdbx_strand_id
1 'polypeptide(L)'
;MQEFIQVLGSVVYKQLARRSEQLFRLFAATLRSLSASFGFDPIQNTPTFDIKLGDITAPEYSLEEIFNYIEKADKRCVIAIDEFQQITNYAEKNVEAILRTRIQRCSNANFIFAGSRRRILNEMFLSNKRPFYQSASLIQLNAIPEETYLKFVKKHFTDGQKDIDKEAVLNVYNTFEGVTYYMQRIMHDCFMEVRSHEVCTETLTKKIIQRFVQENDTRLREMMSFISEQQKALLYAICKEGTARQITSASFVRNHNLRSQSSVQSAVKRLLEYDLITGQEHQYRISDPLLSLWIQNER
;
A
#
# COMPACT_ATOMS: atom_id res chain seq x y z
N MET A 1 -16.18 5.76 -8.12
CA MET A 1 -17.08 4.65 -7.68
C MET A 1 -17.38 3.66 -8.80
N GLN A 2 -17.59 4.07 -10.05
CA GLN A 2 -17.86 3.17 -11.18
C GLN A 2 -16.79 2.08 -11.34
N GLU A 3 -15.51 2.44 -11.36
CA GLU A 3 -14.40 1.48 -11.46
C GLU A 3 -14.41 0.43 -10.33
N PHE A 4 -14.68 0.86 -9.10
CA PHE A 4 -14.81 -0.05 -7.96
C PHE A 4 -15.93 -1.08 -8.18
N ILE A 5 -17.09 -0.63 -8.67
CA ILE A 5 -18.24 -1.50 -8.97
C ILE A 5 -17.90 -2.49 -10.08
N GLN A 6 -17.20 -2.06 -11.12
CA GLN A 6 -16.76 -2.93 -12.21
C GLN A 6 -15.83 -4.03 -11.72
N VAL A 7 -14.81 -3.65 -10.94
CA VAL A 7 -13.83 -4.59 -10.38
C VAL A 7 -14.53 -5.57 -9.43
N LEU A 8 -15.32 -5.07 -8.48
CA LEU A 8 -16.06 -5.91 -7.53
C LEU A 8 -17.01 -6.85 -8.24
N GLY A 9 -17.82 -6.35 -9.17
CA GLY A 9 -18.76 -7.15 -9.95
C GLY A 9 -18.07 -8.23 -10.78
N SER A 10 -16.96 -7.89 -11.43
CA SER A 10 -16.16 -8.83 -12.23
C SER A 10 -15.55 -9.95 -11.37
N VAL A 11 -14.99 -9.60 -10.20
CA VAL A 11 -14.41 -10.58 -9.28
C VAL A 11 -15.47 -11.50 -8.68
N VAL A 12 -16.58 -10.92 -8.21
CA VAL A 12 -17.72 -11.67 -7.65
C VAL A 12 -18.27 -12.63 -8.70
N TYR A 13 -18.47 -12.17 -9.93
CA TYR A 13 -18.90 -13.01 -11.04
C TYR A 13 -17.93 -14.16 -11.30
N LYS A 14 -16.64 -13.87 -11.49
CA LYS A 14 -15.63 -14.90 -11.78
C LYS A 14 -15.55 -15.99 -10.70
N GLN A 15 -15.77 -15.64 -9.46
CA GLN A 15 -15.64 -16.57 -8.33
C GLN A 15 -16.93 -17.35 -8.02
N LEU A 16 -18.08 -16.72 -8.16
CA LEU A 16 -19.37 -17.31 -7.75
C LEU A 16 -20.14 -17.91 -8.93
N ALA A 17 -20.17 -17.25 -10.12
CA ALA A 17 -20.93 -17.70 -11.26
C ALA A 17 -20.27 -18.86 -12.04
N ARG A 18 -18.95 -19.02 -11.94
CA ARG A 18 -18.15 -20.01 -12.69
C ARG A 18 -18.50 -21.47 -12.37
N ARG A 19 -19.34 -21.75 -11.37
CA ARG A 19 -19.63 -23.11 -10.88
C ARG A 19 -20.97 -23.67 -11.29
N SER A 20 -21.86 -22.88 -11.87
CA SER A 20 -23.18 -23.34 -12.29
C SER A 20 -23.80 -22.37 -13.30
N GLU A 21 -24.39 -22.92 -14.37
CA GLU A 21 -25.15 -22.15 -15.36
C GLU A 21 -26.39 -21.47 -14.74
N GLN A 22 -26.94 -22.05 -13.68
CA GLN A 22 -28.03 -21.46 -12.91
C GLN A 22 -27.59 -20.21 -12.16
N LEU A 23 -26.40 -20.22 -11.51
CA LEU A 23 -25.83 -19.04 -10.83
C LEU A 23 -25.49 -17.94 -11.83
N PHE A 24 -25.04 -18.30 -13.04
CA PHE A 24 -24.83 -17.34 -14.12
C PHE A 24 -26.14 -16.63 -14.53
N ARG A 25 -27.20 -17.39 -14.80
CA ARG A 25 -28.51 -16.82 -15.15
C ARG A 25 -29.09 -15.96 -14.04
N LEU A 26 -28.88 -16.34 -12.78
CA LEU A 26 -29.31 -15.58 -11.61
C LEU A 26 -28.54 -14.26 -11.51
N PHE A 27 -27.21 -14.29 -11.71
CA PHE A 27 -26.36 -13.09 -11.72
C PHE A 27 -26.76 -12.14 -12.85
N ALA A 28 -26.89 -12.64 -14.07
CA ALA A 28 -27.35 -11.86 -15.22
C ALA A 28 -28.76 -11.27 -15.04
N ALA A 29 -29.67 -12.01 -14.42
CA ALA A 29 -31.01 -11.54 -14.11
C ALA A 29 -31.06 -10.52 -12.96
N THR A 30 -30.06 -10.54 -12.06
CA THR A 30 -29.98 -9.64 -10.91
C THR A 30 -29.37 -8.31 -11.26
N LEU A 31 -28.44 -8.27 -12.23
CA LEU A 31 -27.72 -7.05 -12.64
C LEU A 31 -28.44 -6.30 -13.80
N ARG A 32 -29.66 -5.85 -13.51
CA ARG A 32 -30.45 -5.10 -14.51
C ARG A 32 -29.95 -3.68 -14.78
N SER A 33 -29.21 -3.10 -13.83
CA SER A 33 -28.66 -1.73 -13.95
C SER A 33 -27.30 -1.66 -14.62
N LEU A 34 -26.65 -2.81 -14.83
CA LEU A 34 -25.39 -2.92 -15.53
C LEU A 34 -25.67 -3.34 -16.97
N SER A 35 -25.37 -2.48 -17.94
CA SER A 35 -25.27 -2.87 -19.35
C SER A 35 -24.05 -3.78 -19.51
N ALA A 36 -24.16 -4.99 -18.99
CA ALA A 36 -23.09 -5.96 -19.04
C ALA A 36 -23.16 -6.73 -20.34
N SER A 37 -22.08 -6.72 -21.12
CA SER A 37 -21.95 -7.65 -22.25
C SER A 37 -21.49 -9.00 -21.71
N PHE A 38 -22.39 -9.98 -21.77
CA PHE A 38 -22.06 -11.36 -21.45
C PHE A 38 -21.54 -12.01 -22.73
N GLY A 39 -20.30 -12.40 -22.73
CA GLY A 39 -19.66 -13.16 -23.80
C GLY A 39 -19.33 -14.57 -23.34
N PHE A 40 -18.99 -15.41 -24.30
CA PHE A 40 -18.44 -16.74 -24.05
C PHE A 40 -17.13 -16.85 -24.82
N ASP A 41 -16.04 -17.16 -24.14
CA ASP A 41 -14.76 -17.44 -24.78
C ASP A 41 -14.77 -18.88 -25.29
N PRO A 42 -14.86 -19.10 -26.60
CA PRO A 42 -14.94 -20.45 -27.18
C PRO A 42 -13.60 -21.23 -27.07
N ILE A 43 -12.48 -20.52 -26.83
CA ILE A 43 -11.15 -21.13 -26.73
C ILE A 43 -10.91 -21.67 -25.32
N GLN A 44 -11.30 -20.89 -24.31
CA GLN A 44 -11.14 -21.28 -22.90
C GLN A 44 -12.38 -21.98 -22.32
N ASN A 45 -13.46 -22.08 -23.09
CA ASN A 45 -14.76 -22.62 -22.68
C ASN A 45 -15.27 -21.96 -21.38
N THR A 46 -15.05 -20.66 -21.24
CA THR A 46 -15.39 -19.88 -20.05
C THR A 46 -16.30 -18.71 -20.41
N PRO A 47 -17.33 -18.42 -19.59
CA PRO A 47 -18.12 -17.21 -19.76
C PRO A 47 -17.26 -15.97 -19.49
N THR A 48 -17.30 -15.02 -20.41
CA THR A 48 -16.67 -13.72 -20.26
C THR A 48 -17.68 -12.69 -19.80
N PHE A 49 -17.27 -11.84 -18.88
CA PHE A 49 -18.06 -10.75 -18.37
C PHE A 49 -17.27 -9.46 -18.52
N ASP A 50 -17.81 -8.55 -19.30
CA ASP A 50 -17.22 -7.24 -19.53
C ASP A 50 -18.23 -6.14 -19.19
N ILE A 51 -17.87 -5.31 -18.21
CA ILE A 51 -18.61 -4.09 -17.87
C ILE A 51 -17.83 -2.94 -18.46
N LYS A 52 -18.37 -2.30 -19.50
CA LYS A 52 -17.73 -1.14 -20.10
C LYS A 52 -17.86 0.09 -19.21
N LEU A 53 -16.78 0.86 -19.09
CA LEU A 53 -16.80 2.19 -18.47
C LEU A 53 -17.82 3.06 -19.23
N GLY A 54 -18.80 3.61 -18.52
CA GLY A 54 -19.89 4.43 -19.07
C GLY A 54 -21.26 3.76 -19.02
N ASP A 55 -21.33 2.44 -18.84
CA ASP A 55 -22.60 1.70 -18.82
C ASP A 55 -23.30 1.71 -17.46
N ILE A 56 -22.65 2.22 -16.40
CA ILE A 56 -23.21 2.28 -15.03
C ILE A 56 -23.96 3.62 -14.87
N THR A 57 -25.24 3.60 -15.14
CA THR A 57 -26.12 4.79 -15.02
C THR A 57 -26.53 5.08 -13.59
N ALA A 58 -26.55 4.06 -12.70
CA ALA A 58 -26.93 4.17 -11.30
C ALA A 58 -25.97 3.38 -10.38
N PRO A 59 -24.80 3.95 -10.03
CA PRO A 59 -23.75 3.23 -9.28
C PRO A 59 -24.21 2.64 -7.94
N GLU A 60 -25.05 3.37 -7.21
CA GLU A 60 -25.56 2.90 -5.91
C GLU A 60 -26.47 1.67 -6.05
N TYR A 61 -27.30 1.64 -7.10
CA TYR A 61 -28.17 0.53 -7.38
C TYR A 61 -27.39 -0.70 -7.86
N SER A 62 -26.40 -0.48 -8.73
CA SER A 62 -25.49 -1.55 -9.17
C SER A 62 -24.72 -2.19 -8.02
N LEU A 63 -24.27 -1.37 -7.08
CA LEU A 63 -23.59 -1.86 -5.88
C LEU A 63 -24.55 -2.71 -5.02
N GLU A 64 -25.81 -2.28 -4.86
CA GLU A 64 -26.83 -3.04 -4.14
C GLU A 64 -27.07 -4.42 -4.76
N GLU A 65 -27.18 -4.49 -6.08
CA GLU A 65 -27.38 -5.75 -6.79
C GLU A 65 -26.23 -6.72 -6.57
N ILE A 66 -24.97 -6.24 -6.62
CA ILE A 66 -23.77 -7.07 -6.35
C ILE A 66 -23.82 -7.61 -4.90
N PHE A 67 -24.13 -6.78 -3.92
CA PHE A 67 -24.21 -7.21 -2.52
C PHE A 67 -25.35 -8.18 -2.28
N ASN A 68 -26.52 -7.98 -2.92
CA ASN A 68 -27.64 -8.91 -2.87
C ASN A 68 -27.28 -10.28 -3.48
N TYR A 69 -26.44 -10.28 -4.51
CA TYR A 69 -25.95 -11.52 -5.12
C TYR A 69 -24.97 -12.25 -4.19
N ILE A 70 -24.07 -11.53 -3.52
CA ILE A 70 -23.16 -12.09 -2.51
C ILE A 70 -23.97 -12.69 -1.33
N GLU A 71 -24.99 -11.98 -0.88
CA GLU A 71 -25.84 -12.45 0.23
C GLU A 71 -26.56 -13.75 -0.09
N LYS A 72 -26.96 -13.95 -1.35
CA LYS A 72 -27.66 -15.16 -1.82
C LYS A 72 -26.73 -16.29 -2.25
N ALA A 73 -25.42 -16.12 -2.15
CA ALA A 73 -24.47 -17.15 -2.56
C ALA A 73 -24.52 -18.36 -1.63
N ASP A 74 -24.40 -19.57 -2.19
CA ASP A 74 -24.43 -20.83 -1.44
C ASP A 74 -23.25 -21.00 -0.46
N LYS A 75 -22.19 -20.23 -0.62
CA LYS A 75 -20.98 -20.27 0.19
C LYS A 75 -20.70 -18.94 0.83
N ARG A 76 -20.22 -19.00 2.06
CA ARG A 76 -19.72 -17.82 2.76
C ARG A 76 -18.52 -17.22 2.01
N CYS A 77 -18.56 -15.93 1.81
CA CYS A 77 -17.54 -15.18 1.06
C CYS A 77 -16.55 -14.51 2.01
N VAL A 78 -15.30 -14.37 1.55
CA VAL A 78 -14.32 -13.46 2.13
C VAL A 78 -13.90 -12.49 1.03
N ILE A 79 -14.13 -11.20 1.24
CA ILE A 79 -13.88 -10.14 0.27
C ILE A 79 -12.78 -9.24 0.83
N ALA A 80 -11.62 -9.27 0.18
CA ALA A 80 -10.51 -8.38 0.49
C ALA A 80 -10.52 -7.19 -0.48
N ILE A 81 -10.47 -5.98 0.06
CA ILE A 81 -10.40 -4.73 -0.69
C ILE A 81 -9.08 -4.07 -0.36
N ASP A 82 -8.18 -4.07 -1.34
CA ASP A 82 -6.88 -3.42 -1.22
C ASP A 82 -6.98 -1.92 -1.52
N GLU A 83 -6.03 -1.14 -0.98
CA GLU A 83 -5.98 0.33 -1.09
C GLU A 83 -7.33 1.00 -0.74
N PHE A 84 -8.02 0.46 0.29
CA PHE A 84 -9.38 0.86 0.65
C PHE A 84 -9.53 2.37 0.91
N GLN A 85 -8.47 3.06 1.35
CA GLN A 85 -8.49 4.50 1.53
C GLN A 85 -8.75 5.28 0.24
N GLN A 86 -8.61 4.67 -0.94
CA GLN A 86 -8.90 5.35 -2.21
C GLN A 86 -10.37 5.77 -2.34
N ILE A 87 -11.27 5.13 -1.64
CA ILE A 87 -12.69 5.53 -1.65
C ILE A 87 -12.91 6.96 -1.13
N THR A 88 -11.98 7.51 -0.35
CA THR A 88 -12.04 8.90 0.12
C THR A 88 -11.78 9.93 -0.98
N ASN A 89 -11.21 9.50 -2.12
CA ASN A 89 -10.90 10.35 -3.26
C ASN A 89 -11.99 10.33 -4.34
N TYR A 90 -13.05 9.55 -4.17
CA TYR A 90 -14.13 9.49 -5.15
C TYR A 90 -14.90 10.81 -5.19
N ALA A 91 -15.28 11.22 -6.39
CA ALA A 91 -16.01 12.48 -6.62
C ALA A 91 -17.45 12.42 -6.08
N GLU A 92 -18.02 11.22 -6.01
CA GLU A 92 -19.37 10.99 -5.51
C GLU A 92 -19.42 11.21 -3.98
N LYS A 93 -20.48 11.84 -3.54
CA LYS A 93 -20.69 12.11 -2.11
C LYS A 93 -21.14 10.85 -1.36
N ASN A 94 -20.76 10.75 -0.10
CA ASN A 94 -21.22 9.70 0.83
C ASN A 94 -20.85 8.25 0.46
N VAL A 95 -19.84 8.03 -0.38
CA VAL A 95 -19.42 6.67 -0.78
C VAL A 95 -19.12 5.78 0.41
N GLU A 96 -18.44 6.31 1.43
CA GLU A 96 -18.17 5.55 2.66
C GLU A 96 -19.45 5.12 3.37
N ALA A 97 -20.45 6.00 3.48
CA ALA A 97 -21.70 5.69 4.16
C ALA A 97 -22.52 4.63 3.37
N ILE A 98 -22.52 4.74 2.06
CA ILE A 98 -23.18 3.77 1.17
C ILE A 98 -22.54 2.40 1.32
N LEU A 99 -21.22 2.31 1.17
CA LEU A 99 -20.47 1.05 1.33
C LEU A 99 -20.66 0.46 2.73
N ARG A 100 -20.56 1.29 3.76
CA ARG A 100 -20.79 0.87 5.15
C ARG A 100 -22.15 0.22 5.33
N THR A 101 -23.20 0.83 4.78
CA THR A 101 -24.57 0.31 4.87
C THR A 101 -24.72 -1.04 4.17
N ARG A 102 -24.11 -1.21 2.99
CA ARG A 102 -24.16 -2.47 2.24
C ARG A 102 -23.38 -3.57 2.94
N ILE A 103 -22.18 -3.27 3.41
CA ILE A 103 -21.32 -4.20 4.14
C ILE A 103 -22.01 -4.70 5.42
N GLN A 104 -22.65 -3.82 6.19
CA GLN A 104 -23.36 -4.21 7.40
C GLN A 104 -24.56 -5.12 7.16
N ARG A 105 -25.21 -4.99 6.02
CA ARG A 105 -26.38 -5.81 5.67
C ARG A 105 -25.99 -7.15 5.03
N CYS A 106 -24.75 -7.31 4.63
CA CYS A 106 -24.26 -8.52 3.98
C CYS A 106 -23.75 -9.51 5.03
N SER A 107 -24.61 -10.44 5.44
CA SER A 107 -24.31 -11.45 6.47
C SER A 107 -23.49 -12.63 5.92
N ASN A 108 -23.56 -12.87 4.60
CA ASN A 108 -22.88 -13.98 3.93
C ASN A 108 -21.43 -13.68 3.54
N ALA A 109 -20.89 -12.48 3.90
CA ALA A 109 -19.51 -12.14 3.62
C ALA A 109 -18.77 -11.55 4.83
N ASN A 110 -17.49 -11.89 4.94
CA ASN A 110 -16.54 -11.19 5.79
C ASN A 110 -15.68 -10.27 4.91
N PHE A 111 -15.35 -9.08 5.41
CA PHE A 111 -14.61 -8.07 4.68
C PHE A 111 -13.24 -7.83 5.32
N ILE A 112 -12.21 -7.75 4.48
CA ILE A 112 -10.85 -7.38 4.85
C ILE A 112 -10.53 -6.10 4.09
N PHE A 113 -10.19 -5.03 4.83
CA PHE A 113 -9.77 -3.75 4.28
C PHE A 113 -8.26 -3.62 4.45
N ALA A 114 -7.53 -3.57 3.35
CA ALA A 114 -6.11 -3.35 3.34
C ALA A 114 -5.78 -1.97 2.74
N GLY A 115 -4.63 -1.42 3.11
CA GLY A 115 -4.12 -0.18 2.51
C GLY A 115 -2.81 0.27 3.13
N SER A 116 -2.04 0.97 2.33
CA SER A 116 -0.70 1.45 2.68
C SER A 116 -0.72 2.77 3.45
N ARG A 117 -1.74 3.61 3.26
CA ARG A 117 -1.87 4.93 3.91
C ARG A 117 -2.46 4.80 5.32
N ARG A 118 -1.64 4.36 6.26
CA ARG A 118 -2.03 4.09 7.66
C ARG A 118 -2.82 5.23 8.30
N ARG A 119 -2.42 6.49 8.09
CA ARG A 119 -3.10 7.65 8.66
C ARG A 119 -4.55 7.76 8.19
N ILE A 120 -4.79 7.60 6.89
CA ILE A 120 -6.15 7.71 6.33
C ILE A 120 -7.01 6.54 6.80
N LEU A 121 -6.49 5.31 6.78
CA LEU A 121 -7.21 4.15 7.30
C LEU A 121 -7.56 4.30 8.79
N ASN A 122 -6.61 4.74 9.61
CA ASN A 122 -6.89 5.00 11.02
C ASN A 122 -7.97 6.08 11.20
N GLU A 123 -7.95 7.15 10.41
CA GLU A 123 -9.00 8.16 10.44
C GLU A 123 -10.36 7.55 10.08
N MET A 124 -10.44 6.70 9.04
CA MET A 124 -11.67 6.06 8.60
C MET A 124 -12.29 5.15 9.68
N PHE A 125 -11.47 4.36 10.37
CA PHE A 125 -11.95 3.33 11.30
C PHE A 125 -11.93 3.74 12.78
N LEU A 126 -11.15 4.75 13.17
CA LEU A 126 -11.01 5.19 14.56
C LEU A 126 -11.67 6.55 14.86
N SER A 127 -11.97 7.37 13.84
CA SER A 127 -12.62 8.64 14.06
C SER A 127 -14.14 8.49 14.15
N ASN A 128 -14.75 9.00 15.23
CA ASN A 128 -16.21 9.01 15.42
C ASN A 128 -16.98 9.88 14.41
N LYS A 129 -16.26 10.65 13.58
CA LYS A 129 -16.83 11.46 12.52
C LYS A 129 -16.96 10.72 11.19
N ARG A 130 -16.44 9.50 11.10
CA ARG A 130 -16.40 8.72 9.86
C ARG A 130 -17.40 7.57 9.86
N PRO A 131 -17.99 7.22 8.71
CA PRO A 131 -18.98 6.14 8.61
C PRO A 131 -18.48 4.79 9.11
N PHE A 132 -17.21 4.45 8.87
CA PHE A 132 -16.61 3.17 9.28
C PHE A 132 -16.12 3.14 10.74
N TYR A 133 -16.44 4.14 11.56
CA TYR A 133 -16.04 4.16 12.96
C TYR A 133 -16.39 2.84 13.67
N GLN A 134 -15.37 2.23 14.30
CA GLN A 134 -15.48 0.96 15.07
C GLN A 134 -16.16 -0.19 14.30
N SER A 135 -16.02 -0.24 12.98
CA SER A 135 -16.68 -1.26 12.16
C SER A 135 -15.80 -2.46 11.81
N ALA A 136 -14.53 -2.41 12.13
CA ALA A 136 -13.56 -3.48 11.90
C ALA A 136 -12.52 -3.54 13.02
N SER A 137 -11.95 -4.73 13.22
CA SER A 137 -10.76 -4.90 14.06
C SER A 137 -9.53 -4.49 13.27
N LEU A 138 -8.66 -3.67 13.88
CA LEU A 138 -7.43 -3.22 13.25
C LEU A 138 -6.30 -4.23 13.50
N ILE A 139 -5.66 -4.65 12.42
CA ILE A 139 -4.45 -5.47 12.44
C ILE A 139 -3.32 -4.63 11.85
N GLN A 140 -2.32 -4.33 12.67
CA GLN A 140 -1.14 -3.64 12.21
C GLN A 140 -0.07 -4.66 11.79
N LEU A 141 0.35 -4.63 10.54
CA LEU A 141 1.49 -5.39 10.06
C LEU A 141 2.76 -4.61 10.39
N ASN A 142 3.57 -5.18 11.27
CA ASN A 142 4.90 -4.67 11.60
C ASN A 142 5.95 -5.29 10.68
N ALA A 143 7.17 -4.75 10.73
CA ALA A 143 8.31 -5.39 10.07
C ALA A 143 8.45 -6.85 10.54
N ILE A 144 8.87 -7.73 9.64
CA ILE A 144 9.18 -9.13 9.97
C ILE A 144 10.30 -9.11 11.01
N PRO A 145 10.18 -9.85 12.14
CA PRO A 145 11.26 -9.89 13.13
C PRO A 145 12.60 -10.29 12.52
N GLU A 146 13.67 -9.60 12.91
CA GLU A 146 15.02 -9.76 12.37
C GLU A 146 15.48 -11.23 12.34
N GLU A 147 15.30 -11.96 13.44
CA GLU A 147 15.67 -13.37 13.51
C GLU A 147 14.91 -14.25 12.52
N THR A 148 13.62 -13.96 12.31
CA THR A 148 12.77 -14.68 11.36
C THR A 148 13.25 -14.42 9.93
N TYR A 149 13.55 -13.15 9.63
CA TYR A 149 14.09 -12.76 8.33
C TYR A 149 15.46 -13.38 8.07
N LEU A 150 16.36 -13.35 9.05
CA LEU A 150 17.68 -13.98 8.97
C LEU A 150 17.59 -15.47 8.63
N LYS A 151 16.71 -16.22 9.31
CA LYS A 151 16.48 -17.65 9.05
C LYS A 151 15.95 -17.88 7.64
N PHE A 152 15.03 -17.05 7.20
CA PHE A 152 14.47 -17.11 5.84
C PHE A 152 15.56 -16.91 4.77
N VAL A 153 16.35 -15.83 4.89
CA VAL A 153 17.42 -15.54 3.92
C VAL A 153 18.46 -16.64 3.88
N LYS A 154 18.97 -17.08 5.04
CA LYS A 154 19.96 -18.18 5.12
C LYS A 154 19.46 -19.44 4.45
N LYS A 155 18.20 -19.83 4.71
CA LYS A 155 17.60 -21.00 4.07
C LYS A 155 17.66 -20.88 2.54
N HIS A 156 17.22 -19.74 1.97
CA HIS A 156 17.20 -19.55 0.52
C HIS A 156 18.60 -19.55 -0.11
N PHE A 157 19.60 -18.99 0.56
CA PHE A 157 20.99 -19.05 0.11
C PHE A 157 21.50 -20.49 0.13
N THR A 158 21.28 -21.24 1.21
CA THR A 158 21.68 -22.64 1.34
C THR A 158 20.97 -23.54 0.30
N ASP A 159 19.66 -23.36 0.10
CA ASP A 159 18.89 -24.08 -0.94
C ASP A 159 19.46 -23.82 -2.35
N GLY A 160 20.03 -22.64 -2.59
CA GLY A 160 20.74 -22.26 -3.82
C GLY A 160 22.22 -22.61 -3.85
N GLN A 161 22.71 -23.46 -2.93
CA GLN A 161 24.14 -23.85 -2.81
C GLN A 161 25.07 -22.63 -2.59
N LYS A 162 24.62 -21.62 -1.88
CA LYS A 162 25.36 -20.40 -1.52
C LYS A 162 25.30 -20.21 -0.01
N ASP A 163 26.11 -19.32 0.52
CA ASP A 163 26.03 -18.94 1.93
C ASP A 163 25.96 -17.39 2.08
N ILE A 164 25.60 -16.92 3.27
CA ILE A 164 25.51 -15.51 3.58
C ILE A 164 25.87 -15.26 5.05
N ASP A 165 26.71 -14.27 5.27
CA ASP A 165 27.06 -13.80 6.62
C ASP A 165 25.85 -13.19 7.32
N LYS A 166 25.78 -13.39 8.62
CA LYS A 166 24.74 -12.76 9.46
C LYS A 166 24.80 -11.25 9.33
N GLU A 167 25.98 -10.68 9.38
CA GLU A 167 26.26 -9.24 9.28
C GLU A 167 25.77 -8.65 7.94
N ALA A 168 25.88 -9.41 6.86
CA ALA A 168 25.37 -9.03 5.55
C ALA A 168 23.83 -8.88 5.57
N VAL A 169 23.12 -9.82 6.20
CA VAL A 169 21.65 -9.76 6.35
C VAL A 169 21.24 -8.61 7.25
N LEU A 170 21.91 -8.44 8.40
CA LEU A 170 21.62 -7.38 9.35
C LEU A 170 21.89 -5.98 8.77
N ASN A 171 22.96 -5.83 7.99
CA ASN A 171 23.24 -4.59 7.29
C ASN A 171 22.06 -4.15 6.41
N VAL A 172 21.51 -5.06 5.61
CA VAL A 172 20.34 -4.75 4.74
C VAL A 172 19.08 -4.49 5.58
N TYR A 173 18.84 -5.31 6.60
CA TYR A 173 17.68 -5.17 7.48
C TYR A 173 17.66 -3.79 8.17
N ASN A 174 18.77 -3.38 8.73
CA ASN A 174 18.90 -2.10 9.44
C ASN A 174 18.87 -0.90 8.48
N THR A 175 19.53 -1.01 7.32
CA THR A 175 19.53 0.06 6.32
C THR A 175 18.13 0.39 5.81
N PHE A 176 17.30 -0.63 5.61
CA PHE A 176 15.93 -0.46 5.12
C PHE A 176 14.86 -0.60 6.20
N GLU A 177 15.23 -0.57 7.48
CA GLU A 177 14.31 -0.58 8.63
C GLU A 177 13.24 -1.71 8.58
N GLY A 178 13.61 -2.87 8.05
CA GLY A 178 12.70 -4.01 7.91
C GLY A 178 11.65 -3.87 6.80
N VAL A 179 11.75 -2.89 5.90
CA VAL A 179 10.85 -2.74 4.74
C VAL A 179 11.07 -3.87 3.76
N THR A 180 10.12 -4.78 3.70
CA THR A 180 10.22 -6.08 3.00
C THR A 180 10.58 -5.92 1.52
N TYR A 181 10.00 -4.94 0.83
CA TYR A 181 10.29 -4.68 -0.58
C TYR A 181 11.78 -4.45 -0.86
N TYR A 182 12.41 -3.54 -0.10
CA TYR A 182 13.83 -3.24 -0.27
C TYR A 182 14.71 -4.41 0.14
N MET A 183 14.39 -5.04 1.27
CA MET A 183 15.14 -6.19 1.75
C MET A 183 15.14 -7.34 0.73
N GLN A 184 13.97 -7.65 0.15
CA GLN A 184 13.87 -8.70 -0.87
C GLN A 184 14.64 -8.32 -2.14
N ARG A 185 14.53 -7.07 -2.60
CA ARG A 185 15.25 -6.61 -3.79
C ARG A 185 16.76 -6.73 -3.61
N ILE A 186 17.30 -6.21 -2.52
CA ILE A 186 18.74 -6.27 -2.24
C ILE A 186 19.22 -7.71 -2.05
N MET A 187 18.48 -8.55 -1.29
CA MET A 187 18.85 -9.94 -1.10
C MET A 187 18.78 -10.75 -2.39
N HIS A 188 17.82 -10.46 -3.26
CA HIS A 188 17.77 -11.06 -4.60
C HIS A 188 19.02 -10.70 -5.42
N ASP A 189 19.39 -9.43 -5.45
CA ASP A 189 20.56 -8.98 -6.20
C ASP A 189 21.87 -9.57 -5.61
N CYS A 190 21.97 -9.68 -4.28
CA CYS A 190 23.06 -10.39 -3.60
C CYS A 190 23.11 -11.86 -4.03
N PHE A 191 21.96 -12.53 -4.01
CA PHE A 191 21.87 -13.93 -4.41
C PHE A 191 22.30 -14.14 -5.86
N MET A 192 21.97 -13.23 -6.75
CA MET A 192 22.36 -13.31 -8.18
C MET A 192 23.86 -13.07 -8.40
N GLU A 193 24.52 -12.22 -7.59
CA GLU A 193 25.96 -11.92 -7.74
C GLU A 193 26.88 -12.96 -7.10
N VAL A 194 26.44 -13.61 -6.00
CA VAL A 194 27.24 -14.64 -5.33
C VAL A 194 27.23 -15.92 -6.15
N ARG A 195 28.40 -16.50 -6.40
CA ARG A 195 28.53 -17.79 -7.10
C ARG A 195 28.17 -18.97 -6.19
N SER A 196 27.96 -20.13 -6.80
CA SER A 196 27.75 -21.37 -6.05
C SER A 196 28.97 -21.64 -5.15
N HIS A 197 28.69 -22.04 -3.91
CA HIS A 197 29.68 -22.30 -2.83
C HIS A 197 30.46 -21.08 -2.34
N GLU A 198 30.06 -19.86 -2.72
CA GLU A 198 30.60 -18.62 -2.18
C GLU A 198 29.71 -18.02 -1.10
N VAL A 199 30.29 -17.11 -0.28
CA VAL A 199 29.61 -16.45 0.83
C VAL A 199 29.29 -15.00 0.46
N CYS A 200 28.05 -14.59 0.64
CA CYS A 200 27.66 -13.18 0.55
C CYS A 200 28.14 -12.43 1.81
N THR A 201 29.04 -11.48 1.62
CA THR A 201 29.62 -10.68 2.71
C THR A 201 28.91 -9.33 2.86
N GLU A 202 29.10 -8.68 4.02
CA GLU A 202 28.61 -7.32 4.27
C GLU A 202 29.15 -6.31 3.24
N THR A 203 30.41 -6.50 2.79
CA THR A 203 31.00 -5.63 1.76
C THR A 203 30.23 -5.71 0.46
N LEU A 204 29.79 -6.89 0.06
CA LEU A 204 28.95 -7.06 -1.15
C LEU A 204 27.59 -6.40 -0.99
N THR A 205 26.92 -6.57 0.17
CA THR A 205 25.62 -5.92 0.40
C THR A 205 25.73 -4.40 0.36
N LYS A 206 26.77 -3.80 0.95
CA LYS A 206 27.05 -2.35 0.89
C LYS A 206 27.20 -1.87 -0.55
N LYS A 207 27.95 -2.60 -1.38
CA LYS A 207 28.14 -2.28 -2.82
C LYS A 207 26.81 -2.32 -3.57
N ILE A 208 25.99 -3.36 -3.32
CA ILE A 208 24.68 -3.51 -3.98
C ILE A 208 23.72 -2.42 -3.53
N ILE A 209 23.68 -2.06 -2.24
CA ILE A 209 22.88 -0.95 -1.75
C ILE A 209 23.27 0.37 -2.43
N GLN A 210 24.56 0.67 -2.54
CA GLN A 210 25.03 1.87 -3.22
C GLN A 210 24.60 1.91 -4.69
N ARG A 211 24.73 0.80 -5.41
CA ARG A 211 24.24 0.66 -6.78
C ARG A 211 22.74 0.90 -6.86
N PHE A 212 21.97 0.29 -5.97
CA PHE A 212 20.52 0.46 -5.93
C PHE A 212 20.08 1.92 -5.68
N VAL A 213 20.81 2.65 -4.81
CA VAL A 213 20.59 4.10 -4.63
C VAL A 213 20.86 4.87 -5.92
N GLN A 214 21.96 4.56 -6.61
CA GLN A 214 22.32 5.20 -7.89
C GLN A 214 21.29 4.90 -8.99
N GLU A 215 20.81 3.67 -9.11
CA GLU A 215 19.76 3.28 -10.05
C GLU A 215 18.45 4.07 -9.84
N ASN A 216 18.17 4.48 -8.62
CA ASN A 216 16.98 5.26 -8.26
C ASN A 216 17.20 6.79 -8.26
N ASP A 217 18.40 7.29 -8.58
CA ASP A 217 18.74 8.72 -8.49
C ASP A 217 17.78 9.59 -9.30
N THR A 218 17.56 9.28 -10.58
CA THR A 218 16.66 10.06 -11.44
C THR A 218 15.26 10.15 -10.87
N ARG A 219 14.69 9.02 -10.44
CA ARG A 219 13.35 8.96 -9.84
C ARG A 219 13.25 9.80 -8.56
N LEU A 220 14.27 9.75 -7.71
CA LEU A 220 14.29 10.50 -6.45
C LEU A 220 14.46 12.00 -6.70
N ARG A 221 15.30 12.40 -7.68
CA ARG A 221 15.41 13.80 -8.10
C ARG A 221 14.10 14.35 -8.66
N GLU A 222 13.44 13.59 -9.52
CA GLU A 222 12.13 13.96 -10.05
C GLU A 222 11.11 14.15 -8.89
N MET A 223 11.02 13.22 -7.97
CA MET A 223 10.15 13.33 -6.79
C MET A 223 10.47 14.58 -5.97
N MET A 224 11.75 14.88 -5.75
CA MET A 224 12.20 16.09 -5.05
C MET A 224 11.87 17.37 -5.83
N SER A 225 11.72 17.33 -7.15
CA SER A 225 11.37 18.51 -7.96
C SER A 225 9.92 18.98 -7.74
N PHE A 226 9.03 18.10 -7.27
CA PHE A 226 7.63 18.44 -6.99
C PHE A 226 7.41 19.17 -5.66
N ILE A 227 8.43 19.27 -4.82
CA ILE A 227 8.34 19.94 -3.52
C ILE A 227 9.16 21.25 -3.51
N SER A 228 8.66 22.23 -2.74
CA SER A 228 9.29 23.55 -2.65
C SER A 228 10.61 23.50 -1.87
N GLU A 229 11.49 24.50 -2.07
CA GLU A 229 12.75 24.61 -1.35
C GLU A 229 12.59 24.61 0.18
N GLN A 230 11.51 25.17 0.70
CA GLN A 230 11.22 25.12 2.15
C GLN A 230 10.87 23.72 2.61
N GLN A 231 10.16 22.93 1.80
CA GLN A 231 9.84 21.53 2.08
C GLN A 231 11.09 20.66 1.99
N LYS A 232 11.97 20.90 0.99
CA LYS A 232 13.28 20.23 0.90
C LYS A 232 14.15 20.51 2.11
N ALA A 233 14.26 21.78 2.51
CA ALA A 233 15.05 22.16 3.68
C ALA A 233 14.58 21.46 4.95
N LEU A 234 13.26 21.37 5.15
CA LEU A 234 12.69 20.63 6.29
C LEU A 234 12.94 19.13 6.17
N LEU A 235 12.78 18.55 4.99
CA LEU A 235 13.03 17.12 4.74
C LEU A 235 14.50 16.76 5.04
N TYR A 236 15.43 17.59 4.60
CA TYR A 236 16.86 17.45 4.92
C TYR A 236 17.15 17.58 6.43
N ALA A 237 16.47 18.51 7.12
CA ALA A 237 16.60 18.65 8.56
C ALA A 237 16.12 17.40 9.31
N ILE A 238 14.96 16.87 8.92
CA ILE A 238 14.42 15.63 9.50
C ILE A 238 15.33 14.44 9.21
N CYS A 239 15.87 14.32 7.99
CA CYS A 239 16.80 13.27 7.63
C CYS A 239 18.08 13.30 8.48
N LYS A 240 18.62 14.49 8.75
CA LYS A 240 19.81 14.68 9.58
C LYS A 240 19.61 14.23 11.02
N GLU A 241 18.43 14.45 11.58
CA GLU A 241 18.08 14.04 12.95
C GLU A 241 17.67 12.55 13.03
N GLY A 242 17.39 11.89 11.89
CA GLY A 242 16.80 10.55 11.85
C GLY A 242 15.37 10.52 12.39
N THR A 243 15.19 10.92 13.65
CA THR A 243 13.89 11.16 14.29
C THR A 243 13.86 12.57 14.87
N ALA A 244 13.21 13.48 14.17
CA ALA A 244 13.12 14.88 14.54
C ALA A 244 11.95 15.11 15.51
N ARG A 245 12.21 15.85 16.58
CA ARG A 245 11.21 16.24 17.60
C ARG A 245 11.10 17.76 17.65
N GLN A 246 9.94 18.26 18.10
CA GLN A 246 9.72 19.69 18.30
C GLN A 246 10.16 20.56 17.10
N ILE A 247 9.91 20.08 15.87
CA ILE A 247 10.41 20.69 14.62
C ILE A 247 9.95 22.12 14.40
N THR A 248 8.93 22.58 15.13
CA THR A 248 8.44 23.97 15.11
C THR A 248 9.07 24.84 16.20
N SER A 249 9.99 24.32 17.03
CA SER A 249 10.65 25.10 18.06
C SER A 249 11.62 26.12 17.45
N ALA A 250 11.83 27.26 18.14
CA ALA A 250 12.79 28.26 17.70
C ALA A 250 14.24 27.73 17.63
N SER A 251 14.57 26.76 18.48
CA SER A 251 15.87 26.08 18.46
C SER A 251 16.04 25.22 17.21
N PHE A 252 15.07 24.39 16.87
CA PHE A 252 15.11 23.55 15.67
C PHE A 252 15.21 24.39 14.39
N VAL A 253 14.38 25.44 14.30
CA VAL A 253 14.39 26.38 13.16
C VAL A 253 15.76 27.01 12.96
N ARG A 254 16.41 27.49 14.04
CA ARG A 254 17.76 28.05 13.97
C ARG A 254 18.84 27.04 13.64
N ASN A 255 18.82 25.88 14.31
CA ASN A 255 19.85 24.84 14.15
C ASN A 255 19.90 24.29 12.72
N HIS A 256 18.77 24.30 12.02
CA HIS A 256 18.65 23.80 10.64
C HIS A 256 18.51 24.92 9.60
N ASN A 257 18.73 26.18 9.97
CA ASN A 257 18.63 27.35 9.06
C ASN A 257 17.29 27.42 8.32
N LEU A 258 16.21 27.04 8.97
CA LEU A 258 14.86 27.10 8.39
C LEU A 258 14.30 28.53 8.48
N ARG A 259 13.40 28.89 7.57
CA ARG A 259 12.94 30.27 7.41
C ARG A 259 12.16 30.80 8.63
N SER A 260 11.18 30.04 9.12
CA SER A 260 10.34 30.43 10.27
C SER A 260 9.52 29.25 10.78
N GLN A 261 9.00 29.36 12.00
CA GLN A 261 8.10 28.34 12.58
C GLN A 261 6.83 28.12 11.74
N SER A 262 6.22 29.19 11.21
CA SER A 262 5.01 29.11 10.37
C SER A 262 5.30 28.41 9.03
N SER A 263 6.46 28.68 8.42
CA SER A 263 6.87 27.99 7.20
C SER A 263 7.10 26.50 7.43
N VAL A 264 7.66 26.12 8.59
CA VAL A 264 7.83 24.72 8.98
C VAL A 264 6.47 24.03 9.16
N GLN A 265 5.51 24.67 9.85
CA GLN A 265 4.15 24.11 9.99
C GLN A 265 3.48 23.82 8.65
N SER A 266 3.59 24.78 7.71
CA SER A 266 3.03 24.62 6.36
C SER A 266 3.75 23.51 5.58
N ALA A 267 5.07 23.42 5.69
CA ALA A 267 5.87 22.38 5.05
C ALA A 267 5.55 20.99 5.61
N VAL A 268 5.43 20.83 6.93
CA VAL A 268 5.03 19.57 7.58
C VAL A 268 3.72 19.05 7.03
N LYS A 269 2.70 19.92 6.95
CA LYS A 269 1.38 19.53 6.45
C LYS A 269 1.48 18.93 5.06
N ARG A 270 2.22 19.58 4.16
CA ARG A 270 2.41 19.11 2.78
C ARG A 270 3.24 17.83 2.69
N LEU A 271 4.34 17.74 3.45
CA LEU A 271 5.17 16.54 3.45
C LEU A 271 4.41 15.32 3.98
N LEU A 272 3.50 15.50 4.96
CA LEU A 272 2.58 14.46 5.44
C LEU A 272 1.51 14.10 4.40
N GLU A 273 0.98 15.08 3.65
CA GLU A 273 0.02 14.85 2.56
C GLU A 273 0.64 14.06 1.41
N TYR A 274 1.92 14.28 1.13
CA TYR A 274 2.69 13.55 0.11
C TYR A 274 3.29 12.23 0.60
N ASP A 275 3.03 11.85 1.85
CA ASP A 275 3.62 10.66 2.51
C ASP A 275 5.16 10.64 2.49
N LEU A 276 5.84 11.81 2.38
CA LEU A 276 7.30 11.90 2.41
C LEU A 276 7.87 11.82 3.83
N ILE A 277 7.07 12.17 4.81
CA ILE A 277 7.38 12.01 6.24
C ILE A 277 6.24 11.31 6.96
N THR A 278 6.58 10.57 8.01
CA THR A 278 5.61 10.10 9.01
C THR A 278 5.68 10.97 10.25
N GLY A 279 4.54 11.17 10.92
CA GLY A 279 4.46 11.94 12.17
C GLY A 279 3.59 11.22 13.18
N GLN A 280 4.16 10.81 14.32
CA GLN A 280 3.44 10.26 15.47
C GLN A 280 3.98 10.91 16.74
N GLU A 281 3.09 11.33 17.65
CA GLU A 281 3.45 11.91 18.95
C GLU A 281 4.48 13.05 18.85
N HIS A 282 4.35 13.93 17.85
CA HIS A 282 5.31 15.01 17.57
C HIS A 282 6.73 14.54 17.18
N GLN A 283 6.89 13.29 16.76
CA GLN A 283 8.12 12.74 16.21
C GLN A 283 7.94 12.58 14.69
N TYR A 284 8.90 13.08 13.92
CA TYR A 284 8.85 13.05 12.46
C TYR A 284 10.05 12.30 11.91
N ARG A 285 9.80 11.44 10.93
CA ARG A 285 10.82 10.66 10.22
C ARG A 285 10.52 10.65 8.73
N ILE A 286 11.52 10.44 7.91
CA ILE A 286 11.31 10.17 6.49
C ILE A 286 10.56 8.84 6.35
N SER A 287 9.54 8.82 5.49
CA SER A 287 8.69 7.65 5.31
C SER A 287 9.39 6.51 4.56
N ASP A 288 10.22 6.88 3.57
CA ASP A 288 10.90 5.94 2.69
C ASP A 288 12.39 5.83 3.06
N PRO A 289 12.88 4.67 3.56
CA PRO A 289 14.28 4.47 3.89
C PRO A 289 15.23 4.71 2.70
N LEU A 290 14.80 4.41 1.48
CA LEU A 290 15.60 4.67 0.28
C LEU A 290 15.80 6.17 0.06
N LEU A 291 14.74 6.98 0.23
CA LEU A 291 14.84 8.43 0.16
C LEU A 291 15.76 8.97 1.26
N SER A 292 15.65 8.44 2.48
CA SER A 292 16.52 8.82 3.61
C SER A 292 17.99 8.56 3.26
N LEU A 293 18.29 7.36 2.77
CA LEU A 293 19.64 6.96 2.39
C LEU A 293 20.20 7.80 1.22
N TRP A 294 19.38 8.08 0.21
CA TRP A 294 19.74 8.91 -0.93
C TRP A 294 20.09 10.35 -0.50
N ILE A 295 19.28 10.97 0.38
CA ILE A 295 19.54 12.30 0.94
C ILE A 295 20.87 12.32 1.71
N GLN A 296 21.19 11.27 2.46
CA GLN A 296 22.45 11.15 3.21
C GLN A 296 23.66 11.06 2.28
N ASN A 297 23.52 10.45 1.11
CA ASN A 297 24.59 10.29 0.14
C ASN A 297 24.82 11.54 -0.74
N GLU A 298 23.83 12.45 -0.85
CA GLU A 298 23.99 13.72 -1.59
C GLU A 298 24.81 14.80 -0.83
N ARG A 299 25.17 14.52 0.42
CA ARG A 299 25.98 15.41 1.28
C ARG A 299 27.40 14.94 1.40
#